data_d1dc0a40594cb71ad37a0393c57da926
#
_entry.id   d1dc0a40594cb71ad37a0393c57da926
#
_cell.length_a   1.000
_cell.length_b   1.000
_cell.length_c   1.000
_cell.angle_alpha   90.00
_cell.angle_beta   90.00
_cell.angle_gamma   90.00
#
_symmetry.space_group_name_H-M   'P 1'
#
loop_
_entity.id
_entity.type
_entity.pdbx_description
1 polymer ?
#
loop_
_entity_poly.entity_id
_entity_poly.type
_entity_poly.pdbx_seq_one_letter_code
_entity_poly.pdbx_strand_id
1 'polypeptide(L)'
;GEAELEAEGESLRARLGYRSLLITRGKHGMLLLEEGERPLHVGAVGSRDAVDVTGAGDTVIAAYTLALAAGATFREAAAVANHAGGIVVMKRGTACVTPRELLASLRGEEGP
;
A
#
# COMPACT_ATOMS: atom_id res chain seq x y z
N GLY A 1 -18.51 -6.18 -4.60
CA GLY A 1 -17.75 -6.84 -3.54
C GLY A 1 -16.31 -7.08 -3.94
N GLU A 2 -15.57 -7.77 -3.09
CA GLU A 2 -14.16 -8.04 -3.33
C GLU A 2 -13.92 -8.89 -4.57
N ALA A 3 -14.78 -9.90 -4.81
CA ALA A 3 -14.64 -10.76 -5.98
C ALA A 3 -14.78 -9.97 -7.28
N GLU A 4 -15.69 -9.02 -7.31
CA GLU A 4 -15.89 -8.16 -8.47
C GLU A 4 -14.67 -7.26 -8.69
N LEU A 5 -14.14 -6.69 -7.61
CA LEU A 5 -12.95 -5.83 -7.68
C LEU A 5 -11.75 -6.62 -8.21
N GLU A 6 -11.57 -7.85 -7.74
CA GLU A 6 -10.50 -8.72 -8.23
C GLU A 6 -10.64 -9.01 -9.71
N ALA A 7 -11.86 -9.37 -10.15
CA ALA A 7 -12.10 -9.71 -11.54
C ALA A 7 -11.94 -8.51 -12.48
N GLU A 8 -12.50 -7.37 -12.10
CA GLU A 8 -12.41 -6.16 -12.91
C GLU A 8 -10.99 -5.61 -12.93
N GLY A 9 -10.32 -5.64 -11.78
CA GLY A 9 -8.93 -5.20 -11.68
C GLY A 9 -8.00 -6.06 -12.52
N GLU A 10 -8.16 -7.38 -12.47
CA GLU A 10 -7.34 -8.29 -13.27
C GLU A 10 -7.59 -8.11 -14.76
N SER A 11 -8.83 -7.88 -15.15
CA SER A 11 -9.18 -7.58 -16.55
C SER A 11 -8.49 -6.31 -17.01
N LEU A 12 -8.48 -5.27 -16.18
CA LEU A 12 -7.82 -4.02 -16.50
C LEU A 12 -6.30 -4.20 -16.60
N ARG A 13 -5.70 -4.90 -15.62
CA ARG A 13 -4.26 -5.16 -15.63
C ARG A 13 -3.84 -5.87 -16.92
N ALA A 14 -4.56 -6.92 -17.27
CA ALA A 14 -4.27 -7.72 -18.46
C ALA A 14 -4.43 -6.90 -19.74
N ARG A 15 -5.51 -6.13 -19.82
CA ARG A 15 -5.80 -5.31 -21.02
C ARG A 15 -4.75 -4.24 -21.22
N LEU A 16 -4.24 -3.64 -20.14
CA LEU A 16 -3.20 -2.62 -20.22
C LEU A 16 -1.80 -3.21 -20.34
N GLY A 17 -1.66 -4.53 -20.18
CA GLY A 17 -0.36 -5.21 -20.30
C GLY A 17 0.56 -4.96 -19.12
N TYR A 18 0.04 -4.57 -17.96
CA TYR A 18 0.84 -4.33 -16.77
C TYR A 18 1.20 -5.64 -16.08
N ARG A 19 2.41 -5.70 -15.53
CA ARG A 19 2.85 -6.85 -14.75
C ARG A 19 2.20 -6.87 -13.37
N SER A 20 1.88 -5.70 -12.83
CA SER A 20 1.15 -5.60 -11.57
C SER A 20 0.24 -4.38 -11.58
N LEU A 21 -0.79 -4.44 -10.77
CA LEU A 21 -1.71 -3.34 -10.52
C LEU A 21 -1.98 -3.28 -9.03
N LEU A 22 -1.69 -2.15 -8.41
CA LEU A 22 -1.96 -1.93 -6.99
C LEU A 22 -3.15 -1.01 -6.85
N ILE A 23 -4.19 -1.50 -6.20
CA ILE A 23 -5.42 -0.74 -5.97
C ILE A 23 -5.50 -0.37 -4.50
N THR A 24 -5.49 0.92 -4.20
CA THR A 24 -5.64 1.41 -2.82
C THR A 24 -7.12 1.49 -2.48
N ARG A 25 -7.46 1.11 -1.25
CA ARG A 25 -8.84 1.02 -0.80
C ARG A 25 -9.07 1.76 0.53
N GLY A 26 -8.29 2.79 0.80
CA GLY A 26 -8.39 3.58 2.01
C GLY A 26 -8.26 2.73 3.27
N LYS A 27 -9.23 2.82 4.17
CA LYS A 27 -9.22 2.05 5.42
C LYS A 27 -9.28 0.53 5.22
N HIS A 28 -9.63 0.09 4.03
CA HIS A 28 -9.71 -1.34 3.71
C HIS A 28 -8.36 -1.90 3.20
N GLY A 29 -7.31 -1.09 3.18
CA GLY A 29 -6.00 -1.53 2.74
C GLY A 29 -5.81 -1.44 1.24
N MET A 30 -5.27 -2.47 0.66
CA MET A 30 -4.93 -2.50 -0.77
C MET A 30 -5.19 -3.88 -1.37
N LEU A 31 -5.32 -3.89 -2.69
CA LEU A 31 -5.38 -5.12 -3.47
C LEU A 31 -4.22 -5.08 -4.47
N LEU A 32 -3.37 -6.08 -4.41
CA LEU A 32 -2.30 -6.26 -5.39
C LEU A 32 -2.69 -7.36 -6.37
N LEU A 33 -2.67 -7.01 -7.64
CA LEU A 33 -2.88 -7.95 -8.74
C LEU A 33 -1.58 -8.06 -9.52
N GLU A 34 -1.06 -9.27 -9.65
CA GLU A 34 0.20 -9.55 -10.30
C GLU A 34 0.00 -10.65 -11.33
N GLU A 35 0.61 -10.49 -12.50
CA GLU A 35 0.52 -11.48 -13.56
C GLU A 35 0.94 -12.86 -13.06
N GLY A 36 0.08 -13.85 -13.26
CA GLY A 36 0.36 -15.22 -12.88
C GLY A 36 0.20 -15.55 -11.40
N GLU A 37 -0.19 -14.55 -10.59
CA GLU A 37 -0.32 -14.74 -9.16
C GLU A 37 -1.77 -14.58 -8.70
N ARG A 38 -2.09 -15.12 -7.53
CA ARG A 38 -3.40 -14.90 -6.93
C ARG A 38 -3.49 -13.46 -6.41
N PRO A 39 -4.70 -12.88 -6.43
CA PRO A 39 -4.90 -11.56 -5.83
C PRO A 39 -4.45 -11.56 -4.36
N LEU A 40 -3.76 -10.52 -3.97
CA LEU A 40 -3.30 -10.35 -2.59
C LEU A 40 -4.00 -9.15 -1.96
N HIS A 41 -4.79 -9.41 -0.93
CA HIS A 41 -5.40 -8.36 -0.13
C HIS A 41 -4.49 -8.03 1.02
N VAL A 42 -4.09 -6.76 1.12
CA VAL A 42 -3.20 -6.27 2.17
C VAL A 42 -4.02 -5.38 3.09
N GLY A 43 -4.22 -5.82 4.34
CA GLY A 43 -5.01 -5.06 5.31
C GLY A 43 -4.31 -3.76 5.70
N ALA A 44 -5.08 -2.70 5.93
CA ALA A 44 -4.51 -1.41 6.31
C ALA A 44 -3.73 -1.52 7.62
N VAL A 45 -2.59 -0.85 7.66
CA VAL A 45 -1.77 -0.73 8.87
C VAL A 45 -2.15 0.55 9.58
N GLY A 46 -2.11 0.52 10.92
CA GLY A 46 -2.41 1.67 11.75
C GLY A 46 -3.78 1.55 12.40
N SER A 47 -4.18 2.61 13.10
CA SER A 47 -5.46 2.66 13.77
C SER A 47 -6.60 2.83 12.79
N ARG A 48 -7.76 2.22 13.12
CA ARG A 48 -9.00 2.47 12.36
C ARG A 48 -9.44 3.93 12.48
N ASP A 49 -9.03 4.59 13.57
CA ASP A 49 -9.33 5.99 13.83
C ASP A 49 -8.22 6.88 13.30
N ALA A 50 -7.98 6.82 12.01
CA ALA A 50 -6.96 7.63 11.35
C ALA A 50 -7.16 9.11 11.66
N VAL A 51 -6.06 9.79 11.99
CA VAL A 51 -6.09 11.22 12.34
C VAL A 51 -6.35 12.05 11.08
N ASP A 52 -5.66 11.74 10.00
CA ASP A 52 -5.76 12.50 8.75
C ASP A 52 -5.32 11.61 7.59
N VAL A 53 -6.14 11.58 6.54
CA VAL A 53 -5.83 10.78 5.34
C VAL A 53 -5.23 11.63 4.21
N THR A 54 -4.97 12.90 4.48
CA THR A 54 -4.41 13.81 3.49
C THR A 54 -3.03 13.35 3.03
N GLY A 55 -2.87 13.13 1.75
CA GLY A 55 -1.60 12.74 1.16
C GLY A 55 -1.21 11.28 1.35
N ALA A 56 -2.04 10.47 2.01
CA ALA A 56 -1.72 9.05 2.21
C ALA A 56 -1.56 8.29 0.90
N GLY A 57 -2.43 8.56 -0.08
CA GLY A 57 -2.33 7.94 -1.40
C GLY A 57 -1.03 8.27 -2.12
N ASP A 58 -0.58 9.51 -2.03
CA ASP A 58 0.68 9.94 -2.64
C ASP A 58 1.86 9.24 -1.99
N THR A 59 1.83 9.09 -0.65
CA THR A 59 2.87 8.37 0.09
C THR A 59 2.92 6.90 -0.31
N VAL A 60 1.76 6.26 -0.47
CA VAL A 60 1.68 4.86 -0.91
C VAL A 60 2.32 4.69 -2.28
N ILE A 61 1.97 5.54 -3.24
CA ILE A 61 2.52 5.48 -4.60
C ILE A 61 4.04 5.67 -4.58
N ALA A 62 4.51 6.68 -3.85
CA ALA A 62 5.95 6.97 -3.76
C ALA A 62 6.71 5.81 -3.12
N ALA A 63 6.22 5.27 -2.02
CA ALA A 63 6.87 4.15 -1.33
C ALA A 63 6.88 2.88 -2.18
N TYR A 64 5.79 2.59 -2.88
CA TYR A 64 5.69 1.44 -3.77
C TYR A 64 6.73 1.55 -4.90
N THR A 65 6.78 2.70 -5.55
CA THR A 65 7.70 2.95 -6.66
C THR A 65 9.16 2.86 -6.21
N LEU A 66 9.49 3.47 -5.08
CA LEU A 66 10.86 3.44 -4.55
C LEU A 66 11.28 2.03 -4.16
N ALA A 67 10.40 1.26 -3.55
CA ALA A 67 10.69 -0.12 -3.18
C ALA A 67 10.99 -0.98 -4.41
N LEU A 68 10.18 -0.84 -5.47
CA LEU A 68 10.42 -1.55 -6.72
C LEU A 68 11.75 -1.14 -7.34
N ALA A 69 12.06 0.15 -7.34
CA ALA A 69 13.33 0.65 -7.88
C ALA A 69 14.52 0.12 -7.10
N ALA A 70 14.34 -0.17 -5.81
CA ALA A 70 15.37 -0.74 -4.96
C ALA A 70 15.48 -2.28 -5.09
N GLY A 71 14.67 -2.89 -5.94
CA GLY A 71 14.75 -4.33 -6.21
C GLY A 71 13.77 -5.19 -5.44
N ALA A 72 12.80 -4.60 -4.75
CA ALA A 72 11.76 -5.37 -4.04
C ALA A 72 10.84 -6.09 -5.03
N THR A 73 10.25 -7.19 -4.59
CA THR A 73 9.18 -7.83 -5.33
C THR A 73 7.92 -6.97 -5.24
N PHE A 74 6.93 -7.23 -6.09
CA PHE A 74 5.67 -6.49 -6.02
C PHE A 74 5.01 -6.66 -4.64
N ARG A 75 5.05 -7.87 -4.07
CA ARG A 75 4.48 -8.14 -2.75
C ARG A 75 5.20 -7.38 -1.64
N GLU A 76 6.53 -7.37 -1.69
CA GLU A 76 7.35 -6.62 -0.74
C GLU A 76 7.08 -5.12 -0.86
N ALA A 77 7.03 -4.63 -2.08
CA ALA A 77 6.76 -3.21 -2.32
C ALA A 77 5.37 -2.80 -1.82
N ALA A 78 4.36 -3.67 -2.00
CA ALA A 78 3.02 -3.41 -1.49
C ALA A 78 3.01 -3.34 0.05
N ALA A 79 3.75 -4.23 0.71
CA ALA A 79 3.86 -4.22 2.17
C ALA A 79 4.52 -2.93 2.67
N VAL A 80 5.62 -2.52 2.04
CA VAL A 80 6.31 -1.26 2.39
C VAL A 80 5.38 -0.07 2.21
N ALA A 81 4.68 -0.01 1.08
CA ALA A 81 3.75 1.07 0.77
C ALA A 81 2.60 1.14 1.78
N ASN A 82 2.09 -0.02 2.18
CA ASN A 82 1.00 -0.11 3.15
C ASN A 82 1.42 0.42 4.53
N HIS A 83 2.62 0.06 4.98
CA HIS A 83 3.16 0.57 6.24
C HIS A 83 3.40 2.08 6.17
N ALA A 84 3.95 2.58 5.06
CA ALA A 84 4.16 4.01 4.88
C ALA A 84 2.84 4.80 4.93
N GLY A 85 1.81 4.28 4.24
CA GLY A 85 0.48 4.90 4.27
C GLY A 85 -0.13 4.88 5.66
N GLY A 86 0.03 3.79 6.40
CA GLY A 86 -0.46 3.66 7.77
C GLY A 86 0.17 4.68 8.72
N ILE A 87 1.45 4.97 8.54
CA ILE A 87 2.14 5.97 9.35
C ILE A 87 1.59 7.36 9.06
N VAL A 88 1.43 7.70 7.77
CA VAL A 88 0.98 9.03 7.36
C VAL A 88 -0.41 9.36 7.86
N VAL A 89 -1.35 8.41 7.83
CA VAL A 89 -2.73 8.66 8.27
C VAL A 89 -2.84 8.92 9.77
N MET A 90 -1.79 8.60 10.53
CA MET A 90 -1.75 8.90 11.96
C MET A 90 -1.18 10.28 12.27
N LYS A 91 -0.75 11.02 11.25
CA LYS A 91 -0.20 12.37 11.38
C LYS A 91 -1.22 13.38 10.90
N ARG A 92 -1.14 14.60 11.42
CA ARG A 92 -2.03 15.69 11.02
C ARG A 92 -1.47 16.41 9.79
N GLY A 93 -2.33 16.72 8.85
CA GLY A 93 -1.97 17.45 7.64
C GLY A 93 -1.10 16.64 6.71
N THR A 94 -0.48 17.31 5.74
CA THR A 94 0.48 16.67 4.85
C THR A 94 1.73 16.33 5.64
N ALA A 95 2.10 15.05 5.64
CA ALA A 95 3.21 14.56 6.47
C ALA A 95 4.17 13.71 5.66
N CYS A 96 5.37 13.57 6.17
CA CYS A 96 6.39 12.70 5.61
C CYS A 96 6.60 11.48 6.51
N VAL A 97 6.99 10.37 5.91
CA VAL A 97 7.39 9.17 6.64
C VAL A 97 8.91 9.15 6.69
N THR A 98 9.48 9.06 7.90
CA THR A 98 10.93 8.92 8.03
C THR A 98 11.33 7.46 7.88
N PRO A 99 12.61 7.19 7.46
CA PRO A 99 13.09 5.81 7.42
C PRO A 99 12.96 5.09 8.76
N ARG A 100 13.19 5.80 9.86
CA ARG A 100 13.07 5.23 11.21
C ARG A 100 11.64 4.79 11.51
N GLU A 101 10.67 5.63 11.20
CA GLU A 101 9.25 5.31 11.40
C GLU A 101 8.84 4.09 10.58
N LEU A 102 9.29 4.04 9.33
CA LEU A 102 8.96 2.93 8.44
C LEU A 102 9.58 1.63 8.93
N LEU A 103 10.85 1.65 9.34
CA LEU A 103 11.52 0.48 9.88
C LEU A 103 10.83 -0.03 11.14
N ALA A 104 10.45 0.87 12.04
CA ALA A 104 9.76 0.49 13.27
C ALA A 104 8.42 -0.19 12.95
N SER A 105 7.67 0.35 12.02
CA SER A 105 6.39 -0.22 11.59
C SER A 105 6.57 -1.61 10.99
N LEU A 106 7.55 -1.78 10.11
CA LEU A 106 7.82 -3.07 9.45
C LEU A 106 8.26 -4.14 10.46
N ARG A 107 8.94 -3.73 11.54
CA ARG A 107 9.37 -4.63 12.60
C ARG A 107 8.25 -4.97 13.59
N GLY A 108 7.10 -4.33 13.46
CA GLY A 108 6.01 -4.48 14.41
C GLY A 108 6.23 -3.70 15.70
N GLU A 109 7.19 -2.76 15.73
CA GLU A 109 7.42 -1.88 16.85
C GLU A 109 6.42 -0.73 16.79
N GLU A 110 5.55 -0.63 17.78
CA GLU A 110 4.64 0.51 17.84
C GLU A 110 5.34 1.65 18.54
N GLY A 111 5.65 2.68 17.78
CA GLY A 111 6.18 3.89 18.33
C GLY A 111 5.10 4.65 19.08
N PRO A 112 5.47 5.50 19.99
CA PRO A 112 4.52 6.40 20.64
C PRO A 112 3.95 7.40 19.65
#